data_e6f918cd21ee6f76436107f5b5af4f4a
#
_entry.id   e6f918cd21ee6f76436107f5b5af4f4a
#
_cell.length_a   1.000
_cell.length_b   1.000
_cell.length_c   1.000
_cell.angle_alpha   90.00
_cell.angle_beta   90.00
_cell.angle_gamma   90.00
#
_symmetry.space_group_name_H-M   'P 1'
#
loop_
_entity.id
_entity.type
_entity.pdbx_description
1 polymer ?
#
loop_
_entity_poly.entity_id
_entity_poly.type
_entity_poly.pdbx_seq_one_letter_code
_entity_poly.pdbx_strand_id
1 'polypeptide(L)'
;MAAIELQGITKAFRRRERESGAPWWRREWKDKVALHELDLVIHAGGITGILGPNGSGKSTLIRILGTLLTPDAGRATVFGWDVVGEPLSVRKHVNRVSVEAAFFKELSPWENMLYAARLYGRGSGGTREKVVEILDKLGLPLDTLDQPMKQLSRGQQQKVAIARSFLTAPSLLLMDEPTTGLDPRSKKEVQSLLQMLRAEREVTVLLCTHDMDEAADLCDRVLMMDAGRVLADGSPDELCRRYAVDGKPATLEDVFMLLSGKRFEPDGEDGGE
;
A
#
# COMPACT_ATOMS: atom_id res chain seq x y z
N MET A 1 -0.17 -15.85 -14.57
CA MET A 1 0.82 -16.23 -13.54
C MET A 1 0.40 -15.56 -12.25
N ALA A 2 0.43 -16.25 -11.12
CA ALA A 2 0.17 -15.64 -9.84
C ALA A 2 1.36 -14.75 -9.41
N ALA A 3 1.07 -13.53 -9.00
CA ALA A 3 2.04 -12.62 -8.41
C ALA A 3 2.13 -12.80 -6.91
N ILE A 4 0.99 -13.06 -6.25
CA ILE A 4 0.89 -13.29 -4.81
C ILE A 4 0.00 -14.49 -4.58
N GLU A 5 0.42 -15.40 -3.70
CA GLU A 5 -0.42 -16.50 -3.19
C GLU A 5 -0.30 -16.54 -1.67
N LEU A 6 -1.45 -16.55 -1.00
CA LEU A 6 -1.58 -16.68 0.45
C LEU A 6 -2.38 -17.93 0.77
N GLN A 7 -1.92 -18.68 1.76
CA GLN A 7 -2.57 -19.91 2.23
C GLN A 7 -2.60 -19.90 3.76
N GLY A 8 -3.77 -19.68 4.34
CA GLY A 8 -4.03 -19.68 5.77
C GLY A 8 -3.21 -18.65 6.56
N ILE A 9 -2.90 -17.47 5.98
CA ILE A 9 -2.05 -16.48 6.63
C ILE A 9 -2.72 -15.92 7.87
N THR A 10 -2.05 -16.10 9.01
CA THR A 10 -2.49 -15.58 10.31
C THR A 10 -1.40 -14.69 10.92
N LYS A 11 -1.83 -13.59 11.54
CA LYS A 11 -0.94 -12.71 12.31
C LYS A 11 -1.64 -12.12 13.50
N ALA A 12 -1.04 -12.25 14.69
CA ALA A 12 -1.47 -11.64 15.92
C ALA A 12 -0.35 -10.77 16.52
N PHE A 13 -0.73 -9.75 17.25
CA PHE A 13 0.18 -8.86 17.97
C PHE A 13 -0.19 -8.87 19.46
N ARG A 14 0.81 -9.07 20.32
CA ARG A 14 0.65 -8.89 21.74
C ARG A 14 0.65 -7.42 22.09
N ARG A 15 -0.44 -6.95 22.71
CA ARG A 15 -0.56 -5.59 23.21
C ARG A 15 -0.82 -5.60 24.70
N ARG A 16 -0.18 -4.66 25.41
CA ARG A 16 -0.53 -4.42 26.82
C ARG A 16 -1.75 -3.51 26.85
N GLU A 17 -2.89 -4.05 27.26
CA GLU A 17 -4.11 -3.27 27.42
C GLU A 17 -4.42 -3.09 28.90
N ARG A 18 -5.01 -1.94 29.23
CA ARG A 18 -5.53 -1.68 30.56
C ARG A 18 -6.94 -2.23 30.63
N GLU A 19 -7.21 -3.09 31.60
CA GLU A 19 -8.57 -3.53 31.87
C GLU A 19 -9.40 -2.35 32.39
N SER A 20 -10.62 -2.20 31.85
CA SER A 20 -11.52 -1.13 32.25
C SER A 20 -11.79 -1.20 33.76
N GLY A 21 -11.45 -0.13 34.52
CA GLY A 21 -11.57 -0.07 35.96
C GLY A 21 -10.34 -0.55 36.78
N ALA A 22 -9.30 -1.12 36.09
CA ALA A 22 -8.08 -1.52 36.79
C ALA A 22 -7.13 -0.33 37.07
N PRO A 23 -6.32 -0.41 38.17
CA PRO A 23 -5.30 0.61 38.43
C PRO A 23 -4.35 0.78 37.24
N TRP A 24 -3.81 2.00 37.08
CA TRP A 24 -2.97 2.38 35.92
C TRP A 24 -1.70 1.50 35.70
N TRP A 25 -1.21 0.83 36.75
CA TRP A 25 -0.06 -0.09 36.68
C TRP A 25 -0.44 -1.52 36.31
N ARG A 26 -1.73 -1.91 36.36
CA ARG A 26 -2.19 -3.25 35.99
C ARG A 26 -2.55 -3.28 34.51
N ARG A 27 -1.64 -3.83 33.71
CA ARG A 27 -1.83 -4.05 32.26
C ARG A 27 -1.72 -5.53 31.99
N GLU A 28 -2.69 -6.08 31.30
CA GLU A 28 -2.69 -7.46 30.84
C GLU A 28 -2.26 -7.53 29.38
N TRP A 29 -1.59 -8.63 29.02
CA TRP A 29 -1.26 -8.89 27.64
C TRP A 29 -2.49 -9.47 26.95
N LYS A 30 -2.98 -8.81 25.89
CA LYS A 30 -4.02 -9.32 25.01
C LYS A 30 -3.46 -9.51 23.62
N ASP A 31 -3.80 -10.64 23.00
CA ASP A 31 -3.47 -10.91 21.63
C ASP A 31 -4.54 -10.26 20.74
N LYS A 32 -4.13 -9.32 19.89
CA LYS A 32 -4.97 -8.73 18.84
C LYS A 32 -4.64 -9.40 17.52
N VAL A 33 -5.56 -10.23 17.02
CA VAL A 33 -5.41 -10.85 15.71
C VAL A 33 -5.59 -9.78 14.63
N ALA A 34 -4.60 -9.63 13.77
CA ALA A 34 -4.58 -8.67 12.68
C ALA A 34 -4.94 -9.30 11.32
N LEU A 35 -4.68 -10.61 11.16
CA LEU A 35 -5.07 -11.39 9.98
C LEU A 35 -5.56 -12.76 10.44
N HIS A 36 -6.72 -13.19 9.92
CA HIS A 36 -7.39 -14.44 10.26
C HIS A 36 -7.41 -15.38 9.07
N GLU A 37 -6.51 -16.38 9.02
CA GLU A 37 -6.48 -17.48 8.04
C GLU A 37 -6.79 -17.00 6.60
N LEU A 38 -5.99 -16.03 6.14
CA LEU A 38 -6.24 -15.37 4.87
C LEU A 38 -5.75 -16.25 3.71
N ASP A 39 -6.68 -16.62 2.82
CA ASP A 39 -6.42 -17.28 1.55
C ASP A 39 -6.69 -16.31 0.40
N LEU A 40 -5.70 -16.13 -0.48
CA LEU A 40 -5.81 -15.17 -1.57
C LEU A 40 -4.86 -15.51 -2.70
N VAL A 41 -5.31 -15.28 -3.95
CA VAL A 41 -4.46 -15.30 -5.14
C VAL A 41 -4.62 -13.98 -5.88
N ILE A 42 -3.49 -13.30 -6.15
CA ILE A 42 -3.45 -12.11 -7.00
C ILE A 42 -2.62 -12.42 -8.23
N HIS A 43 -3.20 -12.20 -9.40
CA HIS A 43 -2.52 -12.42 -10.68
C HIS A 43 -1.60 -11.25 -11.04
N ALA A 44 -0.57 -11.54 -11.84
CA ALA A 44 0.36 -10.54 -12.32
C ALA A 44 -0.32 -9.55 -13.30
N GLY A 45 0.10 -8.30 -13.22
CA GLY A 45 -0.35 -7.19 -14.05
C GLY A 45 -1.59 -6.48 -13.50
N GLY A 46 -1.67 -5.17 -13.71
CA GLY A 46 -2.76 -4.33 -13.25
C GLY A 46 -2.69 -3.93 -11.77
N ILE A 47 -3.77 -3.34 -11.27
CA ILE A 47 -3.87 -2.81 -9.90
C ILE A 47 -4.92 -3.59 -9.12
N THR A 48 -4.51 -4.22 -8.01
CA THR A 48 -5.41 -4.79 -7.02
C THR A 48 -5.47 -3.87 -5.81
N GLY A 49 -6.66 -3.39 -5.46
CA GLY A 49 -6.92 -2.56 -4.29
C GLY A 49 -7.23 -3.41 -3.06
N ILE A 50 -6.68 -3.05 -1.91
CA ILE A 50 -7.12 -3.55 -0.60
C ILE A 50 -7.79 -2.39 0.12
N LEU A 51 -9.11 -2.48 0.26
CA LEU A 51 -9.95 -1.48 0.91
C LEU A 51 -10.33 -1.89 2.32
N GLY A 52 -10.44 -0.92 3.19
CA GLY A 52 -10.94 -1.13 4.55
C GLY A 52 -10.50 -0.05 5.51
N PRO A 53 -11.12 0.02 6.69
CA PRO A 53 -10.81 1.02 7.70
C PRO A 53 -9.42 0.81 8.30
N ASN A 54 -8.98 1.78 9.09
CA ASN A 54 -7.75 1.66 9.86
C ASN A 54 -7.85 0.47 10.83
N GLY A 55 -6.78 -0.33 10.88
CA GLY A 55 -6.74 -1.54 11.70
C GLY A 55 -7.40 -2.77 11.08
N SER A 56 -7.88 -2.72 9.83
CA SER A 56 -8.45 -3.90 9.13
C SER A 56 -7.42 -4.96 8.74
N GLY A 57 -6.11 -4.69 8.85
CA GLY A 57 -5.05 -5.65 8.53
C GLY A 57 -4.24 -5.33 7.26
N LYS A 58 -4.63 -4.34 6.47
CA LYS A 58 -3.98 -3.94 5.18
C LYS A 58 -2.47 -3.78 5.30
N SER A 59 -2.01 -2.88 6.17
CA SER A 59 -0.57 -2.63 6.36
C SER A 59 0.17 -3.83 6.96
N THR A 60 -0.51 -4.70 7.70
CA THR A 60 0.07 -5.97 8.19
C THR A 60 0.37 -6.89 7.01
N LEU A 61 -0.59 -7.04 6.10
CA LEU A 61 -0.42 -7.85 4.89
C LEU A 61 0.70 -7.29 4.00
N ILE A 62 0.71 -5.98 3.74
CA ILE A 62 1.79 -5.30 3.00
C ILE A 62 3.18 -5.59 3.61
N ARG A 63 3.29 -5.55 4.95
CA ARG A 63 4.56 -5.83 5.64
C ARG A 63 4.99 -7.29 5.51
N ILE A 64 4.07 -8.24 5.53
CA ILE A 64 4.35 -9.66 5.31
C ILE A 64 4.87 -9.86 3.88
N LEU A 65 4.15 -9.37 2.87
CA LEU A 65 4.54 -9.46 1.46
C LEU A 65 5.87 -8.76 1.17
N GLY A 66 6.13 -7.64 1.85
CA GLY A 66 7.40 -6.91 1.79
C GLY A 66 8.53 -7.54 2.62
N THR A 67 8.35 -8.74 3.18
CA THR A 67 9.33 -9.44 4.04
C THR A 67 9.81 -8.65 5.27
N LEU A 68 8.97 -7.73 5.76
CA LEU A 68 9.24 -6.91 6.94
C LEU A 68 8.61 -7.48 8.21
N LEU A 69 7.71 -8.45 8.04
CA LEU A 69 6.97 -9.09 9.11
C LEU A 69 6.77 -10.56 8.77
N THR A 70 7.03 -11.45 9.73
CA THR A 70 6.77 -12.89 9.57
C THR A 70 5.34 -13.21 9.99
N PRO A 71 4.55 -13.96 9.22
CA PRO A 71 3.27 -14.49 9.66
C PRO A 71 3.46 -15.47 10.82
N ASP A 72 2.44 -15.67 11.64
CA ASP A 72 2.48 -16.63 12.76
C ASP A 72 2.08 -18.04 12.30
N ALA A 73 1.24 -18.11 11.24
CA ALA A 73 0.89 -19.36 10.57
C ALA A 73 0.58 -19.11 9.09
N GLY A 74 0.50 -20.19 8.32
CA GLY A 74 0.23 -20.16 6.89
C GLY A 74 1.48 -19.92 6.04
N ARG A 75 1.27 -19.81 4.73
CA ARG A 75 2.33 -19.60 3.73
C ARG A 75 1.98 -18.45 2.79
N ALA A 76 2.96 -17.60 2.50
CA ALA A 76 2.83 -16.54 1.52
C ALA A 76 3.95 -16.62 0.50
N THR A 77 3.62 -16.52 -0.79
CA THR A 77 4.60 -16.47 -1.87
C THR A 77 4.40 -15.24 -2.74
N VAL A 78 5.50 -14.71 -3.27
CA VAL A 78 5.51 -13.62 -4.25
C VAL A 78 6.30 -14.10 -5.47
N PHE A 79 5.64 -14.17 -6.63
CA PHE A 79 6.17 -14.77 -7.86
C PHE A 79 6.78 -16.16 -7.63
N GLY A 80 6.14 -16.97 -6.75
CA GLY A 80 6.57 -18.30 -6.38
C GLY A 80 7.63 -18.37 -5.27
N TRP A 81 8.27 -17.25 -4.88
CA TRP A 81 9.25 -17.18 -3.81
C TRP A 81 8.59 -17.05 -2.44
N ASP A 82 8.95 -17.90 -1.50
CA ASP A 82 8.41 -17.88 -0.14
C ASP A 82 8.90 -16.66 0.65
N VAL A 83 7.98 -15.89 1.25
CA VAL A 83 8.34 -14.64 1.94
C VAL A 83 9.18 -14.86 3.22
N VAL A 84 9.10 -16.04 3.81
CA VAL A 84 9.86 -16.42 5.03
C VAL A 84 11.11 -17.16 4.67
N GLY A 85 11.01 -18.16 3.81
CA GLY A 85 12.14 -19.04 3.43
C GLY A 85 13.12 -18.37 2.46
N GLU A 86 12.63 -17.49 1.58
CA GLU A 86 13.41 -16.92 0.47
C GLU A 86 13.30 -15.39 0.40
N PRO A 87 13.43 -14.65 1.52
CA PRO A 87 13.14 -13.21 1.58
C PRO A 87 14.03 -12.36 0.65
N LEU A 88 15.27 -12.80 0.39
CA LEU A 88 16.16 -12.08 -0.53
C LEU A 88 15.71 -12.19 -1.98
N SER A 89 15.12 -13.33 -2.38
CA SER A 89 14.55 -13.52 -3.71
C SER A 89 13.30 -12.66 -3.87
N VAL A 90 12.41 -12.63 -2.87
CA VAL A 90 11.24 -11.76 -2.85
C VAL A 90 11.63 -10.29 -3.01
N ARG A 91 12.61 -9.79 -2.25
CA ARG A 91 13.07 -8.39 -2.28
C ARG A 91 13.63 -7.93 -3.64
N LYS A 92 14.05 -8.86 -4.49
CA LYS A 92 14.47 -8.52 -5.86
C LYS A 92 13.29 -8.12 -6.76
N HIS A 93 12.10 -8.61 -6.45
CA HIS A 93 10.87 -8.41 -7.23
C HIS A 93 9.94 -7.36 -6.64
N VAL A 94 10.11 -7.00 -5.36
CA VAL A 94 9.16 -6.19 -4.61
C VAL A 94 9.78 -4.85 -4.19
N ASN A 95 9.05 -3.77 -4.43
CA ASN A 95 9.30 -2.50 -3.77
C ASN A 95 8.05 -2.04 -3.01
N ARG A 96 8.28 -1.19 -2.01
CA ARG A 96 7.21 -0.63 -1.19
C ARG A 96 7.27 0.89 -1.14
N VAL A 97 6.11 1.51 -1.30
CA VAL A 97 5.86 2.92 -0.99
C VAL A 97 4.96 2.98 0.24
N SER A 98 5.36 3.70 1.27
CA SER A 98 4.57 3.90 2.50
C SER A 98 4.18 5.36 2.66
N VAL A 99 3.17 5.63 3.49
CA VAL A 99 2.69 6.99 3.84
C VAL A 99 3.83 7.90 4.29
N GLU A 100 4.75 7.34 5.09
CA GLU A 100 5.95 8.05 5.53
C GLU A 100 7.18 7.44 4.87
N ALA A 101 7.64 8.08 3.81
CA ALA A 101 8.87 7.69 3.17
C ALA A 101 10.08 8.16 4.00
N ALA A 102 10.91 7.21 4.43
CA ALA A 102 12.16 7.54 5.09
C ALA A 102 13.18 8.09 4.09
N PHE A 103 13.61 9.30 4.31
CA PHE A 103 14.67 9.98 3.54
C PHE A 103 15.73 10.55 4.46
N PHE A 104 16.94 10.71 3.93
CA PHE A 104 17.94 11.58 4.51
C PHE A 104 17.53 13.03 4.23
N LYS A 105 16.96 13.69 5.23
CA LYS A 105 16.29 14.99 5.07
C LYS A 105 17.23 16.12 4.63
N GLU A 106 18.51 16.01 4.93
CA GLU A 106 19.54 16.99 4.54
C GLU A 106 20.05 16.77 3.11
N LEU A 107 19.87 15.57 2.56
CA LEU A 107 20.22 15.25 1.19
C LEU A 107 19.09 15.64 0.23
N SER A 108 19.45 15.93 -1.01
CA SER A 108 18.53 16.22 -2.09
C SER A 108 17.79 14.95 -2.57
N PRO A 109 16.68 15.06 -3.33
CA PRO A 109 16.07 13.94 -4.03
C PRO A 109 17.09 13.12 -4.82
N TRP A 110 17.94 13.79 -5.59
CA TRP A 110 18.95 13.12 -6.40
C TRP A 110 19.93 12.30 -5.55
N GLU A 111 20.47 12.88 -4.48
CA GLU A 111 21.40 12.18 -3.59
C GLU A 111 20.74 10.99 -2.88
N ASN A 112 19.49 11.14 -2.42
CA ASN A 112 18.70 10.03 -1.86
C ASN A 112 18.48 8.90 -2.88
N MET A 113 18.20 9.23 -4.14
CA MET A 113 18.04 8.26 -5.22
C MET A 113 19.35 7.55 -5.54
N LEU A 114 20.46 8.30 -5.64
CA LEU A 114 21.79 7.75 -5.90
C LEU A 114 22.23 6.81 -4.78
N TYR A 115 21.95 7.18 -3.52
CA TYR A 115 22.22 6.33 -2.37
C TYR A 115 21.43 5.02 -2.46
N ALA A 116 20.12 5.09 -2.75
CA ALA A 116 19.27 3.92 -2.92
C ALA A 116 19.76 3.04 -4.06
N ALA A 117 20.07 3.60 -5.24
CA ALA A 117 20.57 2.85 -6.39
C ALA A 117 21.86 2.08 -6.05
N ARG A 118 22.79 2.68 -5.30
CA ARG A 118 24.03 2.02 -4.84
C ARG A 118 23.75 0.85 -3.89
N LEU A 119 22.81 1.02 -2.95
CA LEU A 119 22.41 -0.06 -2.05
C LEU A 119 21.85 -1.29 -2.81
N TYR A 120 21.18 -1.06 -3.94
CA TYR A 120 20.66 -2.12 -4.79
C TYR A 120 21.68 -2.62 -5.83
N GLY A 121 22.97 -2.24 -5.73
CA GLY A 121 24.03 -2.68 -6.63
C GLY A 121 23.89 -2.14 -8.06
N ARG A 122 23.09 -1.08 -8.26
CA ARG A 122 22.93 -0.43 -9.56
C ARG A 122 23.94 0.71 -9.71
N GLY A 123 24.67 0.69 -10.83
CA GLY A 123 25.58 1.79 -11.18
C GLY A 123 24.83 3.07 -11.50
N SER A 124 25.55 4.20 -11.54
CA SER A 124 24.99 5.52 -11.84
C SER A 124 24.62 5.72 -13.33
N GLY A 125 25.01 4.81 -14.21
CA GLY A 125 24.73 4.93 -15.66
C GLY A 125 23.24 4.75 -15.98
N GLY A 126 22.61 5.73 -16.62
CA GLY A 126 21.19 5.74 -16.99
C GLY A 126 20.20 5.92 -15.84
N THR A 127 20.70 6.01 -14.59
CA THR A 127 19.83 6.16 -13.41
C THR A 127 19.20 7.55 -13.36
N ARG A 128 19.98 8.58 -13.72
CA ARG A 128 19.50 9.98 -13.66
C ARG A 128 18.40 10.23 -14.67
N GLU A 129 18.57 9.78 -15.89
CA GLU A 129 17.59 9.94 -16.97
C GLU A 129 16.27 9.26 -16.61
N LYS A 130 16.32 8.03 -16.11
CA LYS A 130 15.13 7.29 -15.65
C LYS A 130 14.43 7.96 -14.47
N VAL A 131 15.18 8.47 -13.50
CA VAL A 131 14.63 9.21 -12.34
C VAL A 131 13.95 10.49 -12.83
N VAL A 132 14.60 11.26 -13.67
CA VAL A 132 14.07 12.51 -14.25
C VAL A 132 12.77 12.21 -15.01
N GLU A 133 12.74 11.18 -15.85
CA GLU A 133 11.53 10.78 -16.59
C GLU A 133 10.34 10.47 -15.67
N ILE A 134 10.58 9.70 -14.59
CA ILE A 134 9.51 9.34 -13.63
C ILE A 134 9.06 10.58 -12.86
N LEU A 135 9.98 11.43 -12.41
CA LEU A 135 9.64 12.63 -11.65
C LEU A 135 8.91 13.67 -12.52
N ASP A 136 9.27 13.77 -13.80
CA ASP A 136 8.54 14.60 -14.76
C ASP A 136 7.10 14.11 -14.94
N LYS A 137 6.90 12.79 -15.13
CA LYS A 137 5.57 12.16 -15.17
C LYS A 137 4.75 12.41 -13.89
N LEU A 138 5.42 12.53 -12.73
CA LEU A 138 4.80 12.89 -11.45
C LEU A 138 4.62 14.40 -11.27
N GLY A 139 4.95 15.23 -12.26
CA GLY A 139 4.86 16.67 -12.18
C GLY A 139 5.74 17.28 -11.09
N LEU A 140 6.89 16.67 -10.78
CA LEU A 140 7.86 17.27 -9.86
C LEU A 140 8.76 18.24 -10.64
N PRO A 141 8.85 19.53 -10.23
CA PRO A 141 9.76 20.48 -10.86
C PRO A 141 11.20 20.00 -10.76
N LEU A 142 11.93 19.98 -11.90
CA LEU A 142 13.30 19.43 -11.96
C LEU A 142 14.31 20.24 -11.16
N ASP A 143 14.05 21.52 -10.91
CA ASP A 143 14.86 22.39 -10.04
C ASP A 143 14.82 21.97 -8.56
N THR A 144 13.83 21.14 -8.16
CA THR A 144 13.77 20.58 -6.81
C THR A 144 14.72 19.41 -6.59
N LEU A 145 15.28 18.84 -7.66
CA LEU A 145 16.16 17.66 -7.58
C LEU A 145 17.43 17.89 -6.76
N ASP A 146 17.91 19.11 -6.70
CA ASP A 146 19.14 19.48 -5.99
C ASP A 146 18.85 20.22 -4.66
N GLN A 147 17.57 20.39 -4.29
CA GLN A 147 17.17 21.00 -3.02
C GLN A 147 17.09 19.94 -1.91
N PRO A 148 17.45 20.25 -0.64
CA PRO A 148 17.30 19.30 0.46
C PRO A 148 15.87 18.81 0.63
N MET A 149 15.68 17.50 0.89
CA MET A 149 14.36 16.89 1.09
C MET A 149 13.48 17.59 2.12
N LYS A 150 14.06 18.19 3.17
CA LYS A 150 13.35 18.95 4.21
C LYS A 150 12.64 20.20 3.70
N GLN A 151 13.04 20.72 2.53
CA GLN A 151 12.44 21.90 1.91
C GLN A 151 11.28 21.54 0.98
N LEU A 152 11.13 20.26 0.63
CA LEU A 152 10.05 19.77 -0.22
C LEU A 152 8.75 19.63 0.57
N SER A 153 7.63 19.94 -0.07
CA SER A 153 6.30 19.65 0.47
C SER A 153 6.10 18.14 0.66
N ARG A 154 5.12 17.74 1.50
CA ARG A 154 4.78 16.34 1.71
C ARG A 154 4.44 15.63 0.38
N GLY A 155 3.67 16.29 -0.50
CA GLY A 155 3.35 15.77 -1.83
C GLY A 155 4.58 15.55 -2.70
N GLN A 156 5.52 16.50 -2.71
CA GLN A 156 6.78 16.36 -3.44
C GLN A 156 7.63 15.21 -2.87
N GLN A 157 7.73 15.09 -1.54
CA GLN A 157 8.44 13.97 -0.90
C GLN A 157 7.81 12.62 -1.28
N GLN A 158 6.48 12.53 -1.34
CA GLN A 158 5.78 11.31 -1.76
C GLN A 158 6.08 10.94 -3.22
N LYS A 159 6.11 11.92 -4.13
CA LYS A 159 6.52 11.71 -5.52
C LYS A 159 7.95 11.17 -5.63
N VAL A 160 8.87 11.71 -4.84
CA VAL A 160 10.25 11.19 -4.74
C VAL A 160 10.27 9.75 -4.22
N ALA A 161 9.42 9.40 -3.23
CA ALA A 161 9.30 8.04 -2.72
C ALA A 161 8.80 7.05 -3.77
N ILE A 162 7.80 7.46 -4.55
CA ILE A 162 7.27 6.68 -5.66
C ILE A 162 8.36 6.50 -6.73
N ALA A 163 9.01 7.56 -7.17
CA ALA A 163 10.10 7.48 -8.15
C ALA A 163 11.23 6.55 -7.68
N ARG A 164 11.60 6.63 -6.39
CA ARG A 164 12.61 5.74 -5.79
C ARG A 164 12.21 4.27 -5.91
N SER A 165 10.92 3.95 -5.78
CA SER A 165 10.45 2.57 -5.86
C SER A 165 10.64 1.92 -7.25
N PHE A 166 10.81 2.73 -8.29
CA PHE A 166 11.07 2.24 -9.65
C PHE A 166 12.55 2.07 -10.00
N LEU A 167 13.47 2.48 -9.14
CA LEU A 167 14.91 2.36 -9.42
C LEU A 167 15.36 0.92 -9.70
N THR A 168 14.71 -0.07 -9.10
CA THR A 168 15.04 -1.49 -9.27
C THR A 168 14.17 -2.19 -10.31
N ALA A 169 13.25 -1.48 -10.99
CA ALA A 169 12.28 -2.07 -11.90
C ALA A 169 11.54 -3.25 -11.25
N PRO A 170 10.75 -3.02 -10.19
CA PRO A 170 10.08 -4.09 -9.47
C PRO A 170 8.99 -4.74 -10.31
N SER A 171 8.76 -6.04 -10.12
CA SER A 171 7.62 -6.76 -10.70
C SER A 171 6.34 -6.57 -9.89
N LEU A 172 6.48 -6.27 -8.58
CA LEU A 172 5.40 -5.97 -7.65
C LEU A 172 5.68 -4.67 -6.88
N LEU A 173 4.74 -3.76 -6.93
CA LEU A 173 4.76 -2.52 -6.15
C LEU A 173 3.70 -2.59 -5.05
N LEU A 174 4.14 -2.54 -3.80
CA LEU A 174 3.29 -2.48 -2.63
C LEU A 174 3.11 -1.02 -2.21
N MET A 175 1.90 -0.49 -2.30
CA MET A 175 1.58 0.89 -1.98
C MET A 175 0.65 0.95 -0.77
N ASP A 176 1.12 1.54 0.32
CA ASP A 176 0.39 1.65 1.59
C ASP A 176 -0.06 3.10 1.73
N GLU A 177 -1.30 3.40 1.34
CA GLU A 177 -1.95 4.71 1.37
C GLU A 177 -1.13 5.84 0.69
N PRO A 178 -0.74 5.68 -0.59
CA PRO A 178 0.23 6.57 -1.24
C PRO A 178 -0.27 8.00 -1.46
N THR A 179 -1.57 8.23 -1.38
CA THR A 179 -2.22 9.53 -1.63
C THR A 179 -2.74 10.20 -0.36
N THR A 180 -2.68 9.52 0.79
CA THR A 180 -3.18 10.05 2.07
C THR A 180 -2.41 11.28 2.51
N GLY A 181 -3.15 12.35 2.83
CA GLY A 181 -2.60 13.63 3.28
C GLY A 181 -1.89 14.43 2.18
N LEU A 182 -2.12 14.11 0.90
CA LEU A 182 -1.67 14.92 -0.22
C LEU A 182 -2.72 15.99 -0.55
N ASP A 183 -2.24 17.12 -1.07
CA ASP A 183 -3.14 18.10 -1.69
C ASP A 183 -3.82 17.54 -2.96
N PRO A 184 -4.96 18.10 -3.40
CA PRO A 184 -5.73 17.54 -4.52
C PRO A 184 -4.95 17.43 -5.83
N ARG A 185 -4.00 18.34 -6.07
CA ARG A 185 -3.18 18.33 -7.28
C ARG A 185 -2.18 17.17 -7.23
N SER A 186 -1.42 17.06 -6.13
CA SER A 186 -0.46 15.97 -5.92
C SER A 186 -1.14 14.59 -5.95
N LYS A 187 -2.36 14.48 -5.36
CA LYS A 187 -3.16 13.26 -5.43
C LYS A 187 -3.45 12.87 -6.88
N LYS A 188 -3.95 13.79 -7.71
CA LYS A 188 -4.25 13.54 -9.14
C LYS A 188 -3.00 13.13 -9.93
N GLU A 189 -1.86 13.76 -9.69
CA GLU A 189 -0.61 13.42 -10.39
C GLU A 189 -0.14 12.00 -10.04
N VAL A 190 -0.26 11.56 -8.79
CA VAL A 190 0.01 10.17 -8.37
C VAL A 190 -0.99 9.20 -9.01
N GLN A 191 -2.28 9.52 -9.00
CA GLN A 191 -3.32 8.71 -9.63
C GLN A 191 -3.11 8.55 -11.14
N SER A 192 -2.72 9.62 -11.83
CA SER A 192 -2.41 9.58 -13.26
C SER A 192 -1.23 8.64 -13.57
N LEU A 193 -0.19 8.65 -12.73
CA LEU A 193 0.91 7.68 -12.86
C LEU A 193 0.40 6.24 -12.67
N LEU A 194 -0.42 5.99 -11.66
CA LEU A 194 -0.98 4.65 -11.43
C LEU A 194 -1.86 4.18 -12.58
N GLN A 195 -2.67 5.06 -13.18
CA GLN A 195 -3.46 4.75 -14.38
C GLN A 195 -2.57 4.38 -15.57
N MET A 196 -1.46 5.10 -15.76
CA MET A 196 -0.48 4.77 -16.81
C MET A 196 0.13 3.39 -16.57
N LEU A 197 0.58 3.08 -15.35
CA LEU A 197 1.12 1.76 -14.98
C LEU A 197 0.08 0.63 -15.18
N ARG A 198 -1.19 0.92 -14.88
CA ARG A 198 -2.31 0.00 -15.13
C ARG A 198 -2.44 -0.32 -16.62
N ALA A 199 -2.34 0.70 -17.47
CA ALA A 199 -2.46 0.53 -18.92
C ALA A 199 -1.30 -0.27 -19.52
N GLU A 200 -0.09 -0.03 -19.06
CA GLU A 200 1.12 -0.73 -19.50
C GLU A 200 1.19 -2.19 -19.02
N ARG A 201 0.55 -2.51 -17.90
CA ARG A 201 0.54 -3.84 -17.24
C ARG A 201 1.91 -4.48 -16.99
N GLU A 202 2.96 -3.72 -17.04
CA GLU A 202 4.34 -4.21 -16.84
C GLU A 202 4.64 -4.48 -15.36
N VAL A 203 3.94 -3.78 -14.46
CA VAL A 203 4.09 -3.88 -13.00
C VAL A 203 2.79 -4.31 -12.39
N THR A 204 2.84 -5.24 -11.44
CA THR A 204 1.70 -5.55 -10.56
C THR A 204 1.69 -4.55 -9.42
N VAL A 205 0.55 -3.92 -9.16
CA VAL A 205 0.40 -2.98 -8.05
C VAL A 205 -0.59 -3.54 -7.03
N LEU A 206 -0.19 -3.59 -5.77
CA LEU A 206 -1.07 -3.83 -4.63
C LEU A 206 -1.24 -2.51 -3.89
N LEU A 207 -2.42 -1.91 -4.02
CA LEU A 207 -2.76 -0.59 -3.49
C LEU A 207 -3.61 -0.74 -2.24
N CYS A 208 -3.08 -0.40 -1.05
CA CYS A 208 -3.90 -0.23 0.14
C CYS A 208 -4.39 1.20 0.22
N THR A 209 -5.69 1.38 0.32
CA THR A 209 -6.34 2.67 0.49
C THR A 209 -7.61 2.52 1.33
N HIS A 210 -8.02 3.59 1.98
CA HIS A 210 -9.33 3.72 2.59
C HIS A 210 -10.26 4.60 1.73
N ASP A 211 -9.76 5.16 0.64
CA ASP A 211 -10.52 6.00 -0.29
C ASP A 211 -11.22 5.12 -1.33
N MET A 212 -12.55 5.04 -1.22
CA MET A 212 -13.40 4.18 -2.05
C MET A 212 -13.45 4.68 -3.51
N ASP A 213 -13.47 5.99 -3.71
CA ASP A 213 -13.48 6.60 -5.04
C ASP A 213 -12.15 6.35 -5.75
N GLU A 214 -11.03 6.51 -5.03
CA GLU A 214 -9.71 6.19 -5.56
C GLU A 214 -9.62 4.74 -6.04
N ALA A 215 -10.14 3.81 -5.24
CA ALA A 215 -10.11 2.40 -5.61
C ALA A 215 -11.06 2.07 -6.78
N ALA A 216 -12.23 2.72 -6.85
CA ALA A 216 -13.15 2.57 -7.98
C ALA A 216 -12.51 3.02 -9.29
N ASP A 217 -11.74 4.11 -9.27
CA ASP A 217 -11.12 4.70 -10.45
C ASP A 217 -9.86 3.95 -10.90
N LEU A 218 -9.06 3.44 -9.96
CA LEU A 218 -7.73 2.91 -10.24
C LEU A 218 -7.66 1.41 -10.33
N CYS A 219 -8.47 0.66 -9.57
CA CYS A 219 -8.28 -0.77 -9.40
C CYS A 219 -9.01 -1.60 -10.45
N ASP A 220 -8.35 -2.65 -10.96
CA ASP A 220 -8.98 -3.70 -11.76
C ASP A 220 -9.77 -4.68 -10.88
N ARG A 221 -9.31 -4.87 -9.64
CA ARG A 221 -9.87 -5.76 -8.63
C ARG A 221 -9.75 -5.13 -7.26
N VAL A 222 -10.75 -5.34 -6.42
CA VAL A 222 -10.82 -4.82 -5.06
C VAL A 222 -11.07 -5.96 -4.09
N LEU A 223 -10.29 -5.96 -3.01
CA LEU A 223 -10.45 -6.81 -1.84
C LEU A 223 -10.92 -5.92 -0.69
N MET A 224 -12.14 -6.10 -0.22
CA MET A 224 -12.65 -5.38 0.95
C MET A 224 -12.25 -6.14 2.22
N MET A 225 -11.56 -5.48 3.13
CA MET A 225 -11.08 -6.07 4.38
C MET A 225 -11.66 -5.37 5.61
N ASP A 226 -12.15 -6.16 6.57
CA ASP A 226 -12.43 -5.70 7.93
C ASP A 226 -11.96 -6.74 8.95
N ALA A 227 -11.47 -6.27 10.08
CA ALA A 227 -11.03 -7.10 11.20
C ALA A 227 -10.16 -8.31 10.79
N GLY A 228 -9.23 -8.11 9.84
CA GLY A 228 -8.30 -9.14 9.38
C GLY A 228 -8.88 -10.21 8.44
N ARG A 229 -10.07 -9.99 7.90
CA ARG A 229 -10.75 -10.90 6.97
C ARG A 229 -11.12 -10.19 5.67
N VAL A 230 -11.17 -10.94 4.57
CA VAL A 230 -11.74 -10.45 3.30
C VAL A 230 -13.25 -10.62 3.34
N LEU A 231 -13.98 -9.52 3.16
CA LEU A 231 -15.44 -9.49 3.12
C LEU A 231 -15.99 -9.66 1.70
N ALA A 232 -15.29 -9.05 0.72
CA ALA A 232 -15.66 -9.13 -0.69
C ALA A 232 -14.42 -9.08 -1.58
N ASP A 233 -14.54 -9.68 -2.76
CA ASP A 233 -13.51 -9.80 -3.77
C ASP A 233 -14.15 -9.73 -5.16
N GLY A 234 -13.69 -8.83 -6.01
CA GLY A 234 -14.21 -8.65 -7.37
C GLY A 234 -13.74 -7.33 -8.00
N SER A 235 -14.11 -7.07 -9.24
CA SER A 235 -13.92 -5.75 -9.82
C SER A 235 -14.86 -4.73 -9.16
N PRO A 236 -14.51 -3.42 -9.14
CA PRO A 236 -15.40 -2.39 -8.61
C PRO A 236 -16.82 -2.47 -9.17
N ASP A 237 -16.94 -2.54 -10.50
CA ASP A 237 -18.24 -2.64 -11.19
C ASP A 237 -19.02 -3.92 -10.86
N GLU A 238 -18.33 -5.05 -10.69
CA GLU A 238 -18.96 -6.31 -10.30
C GLU A 238 -19.50 -6.22 -8.88
N LEU A 239 -18.73 -5.69 -7.94
CA LEU A 239 -19.17 -5.51 -6.55
C LEU A 239 -20.36 -4.55 -6.47
N CYS A 240 -20.29 -3.39 -7.12
CA CYS A 240 -21.37 -2.40 -7.15
C CYS A 240 -22.68 -2.98 -7.74
N ARG A 241 -22.59 -3.85 -8.75
CA ARG A 241 -23.77 -4.53 -9.33
C ARG A 241 -24.29 -5.66 -8.46
N ARG A 242 -23.41 -6.45 -7.86
CA ARG A 242 -23.77 -7.60 -7.01
C ARG A 242 -24.57 -7.18 -5.77
N TYR A 243 -24.26 -6.02 -5.23
CA TYR A 243 -24.90 -5.46 -4.02
C TYR A 243 -25.84 -4.30 -4.32
N ALA A 244 -26.38 -4.23 -5.55
CA ALA A 244 -27.35 -3.23 -5.95
C ALA A 244 -28.60 -3.23 -5.06
N VAL A 245 -29.09 -2.05 -4.67
CA VAL A 245 -30.30 -1.86 -3.86
C VAL A 245 -31.33 -1.14 -4.73
N ASP A 246 -32.58 -1.64 -4.73
CA ASP A 246 -33.71 -1.07 -5.49
C ASP A 246 -33.41 -0.87 -6.99
N GLY A 247 -32.62 -1.78 -7.59
CA GLY A 247 -32.25 -1.71 -9.01
C GLY A 247 -31.21 -0.64 -9.37
N LYS A 248 -30.66 0.07 -8.39
CA LYS A 248 -29.53 1.02 -8.58
C LYS A 248 -28.22 0.38 -8.16
N PRO A 249 -27.14 0.51 -8.93
CA PRO A 249 -25.82 0.07 -8.51
C PRO A 249 -25.44 0.73 -7.18
N ALA A 250 -24.91 -0.06 -6.25
CA ALA A 250 -24.34 0.44 -5.01
C ALA A 250 -23.00 1.15 -5.30
N THR A 251 -22.56 2.02 -4.41
CA THR A 251 -21.16 2.49 -4.38
C THR A 251 -20.29 1.46 -3.63
N LEU A 252 -18.97 1.52 -3.77
CA LEU A 252 -18.07 0.67 -2.96
C LEU A 252 -18.25 0.92 -1.45
N GLU A 253 -18.60 2.14 -1.06
CA GLU A 253 -18.91 2.50 0.32
C GLU A 253 -20.19 1.80 0.80
N ASP A 254 -21.27 1.80 0.00
CA ASP A 254 -22.50 1.09 0.31
C ASP A 254 -22.26 -0.41 0.46
N VAL A 255 -21.45 -1.01 -0.43
CA VAL A 255 -21.04 -2.41 -0.35
C VAL A 255 -20.30 -2.70 0.95
N PHE A 256 -19.35 -1.84 1.31
CA PHE A 256 -18.61 -2.00 2.56
C PHE A 256 -19.50 -1.89 3.79
N MET A 257 -20.39 -0.88 3.85
CA MET A 257 -21.35 -0.72 4.95
C MET A 257 -22.29 -1.93 5.10
N LEU A 258 -22.77 -2.45 3.97
CA LEU A 258 -23.65 -3.62 3.98
C LEU A 258 -22.95 -4.86 4.55
N LEU A 259 -21.67 -5.10 4.15
CA LEU A 259 -20.93 -6.31 4.52
C LEU A 259 -20.32 -6.23 5.91
N SER A 260 -19.84 -5.05 6.33
CA SER A 260 -19.22 -4.85 7.65
C SER A 260 -20.24 -4.59 8.76
N GLY A 261 -21.46 -4.16 8.43
CA GLY A 261 -22.45 -3.67 9.38
C GLY A 261 -22.06 -2.36 10.07
N LYS A 262 -21.05 -1.64 9.55
CA LYS A 262 -20.50 -0.41 10.12
C LYS A 262 -20.55 0.70 9.08
N ARG A 263 -20.79 1.97 9.52
CA ARG A 263 -20.50 3.11 8.68
C ARG A 263 -19.00 3.23 8.47
N PHE A 264 -18.60 3.54 7.26
CA PHE A 264 -17.23 3.91 6.95
C PHE A 264 -17.03 5.35 7.45
N GLU A 265 -16.29 5.52 8.56
CA GLU A 265 -15.88 6.85 9.00
C GLU A 265 -14.50 7.11 8.35
N PRO A 266 -14.40 8.05 7.40
CA PRO A 266 -13.09 8.57 7.02
C PRO A 266 -12.46 9.20 8.27
N ASP A 267 -11.15 9.05 8.42
CA ASP A 267 -10.40 9.52 9.57
C ASP A 267 -10.88 10.91 10.01
N GLY A 268 -11.58 10.95 11.14
CA GLY A 268 -11.82 12.19 11.86
C GLY A 268 -10.47 12.74 12.28
N GLU A 269 -10.23 14.01 12.01
CA GLU A 269 -9.14 14.76 12.62
C GLU A 269 -9.12 14.43 14.11
N ASP A 270 -8.05 13.79 14.57
CA ASP A 270 -7.79 13.66 16.01
C ASP A 270 -7.75 15.08 16.56
N GLY A 271 -8.88 15.50 17.13
CA GLY A 271 -8.99 16.70 17.92
C GLY A 271 -8.05 16.54 19.10
N GLY A 272 -6.87 17.13 18.99
CA GLY A 272 -5.97 17.26 20.12
C GLY A 272 -6.65 18.08 21.21
N GLU A 273 -6.84 17.48 22.37
CA GLU A 273 -6.86 18.10 23.67
C GLU A 273 -5.69 17.60 24.50
#